data_4f0e2f2c33cee5c7a700f564d7af1939
#
_entry.id   4f0e2f2c33cee5c7a700f564d7af1939
#
_cell.length_a   1.000
_cell.length_b   1.000
_cell.length_c   1.000
_cell.angle_alpha   90.00
_cell.angle_beta   90.00
_cell.angle_gamma   90.00
#
_symmetry.space_group_name_H-M   'P 1'
#
loop_
_entity.id
_entity.type
_entity.pdbx_description
1 polymer ?
#
loop_
_entity_poly.entity_id
_entity_poly.type
_entity_poly.pdbx_seq_one_letter_code
_entity_poly.pdbx_strand_id
1 'polypeptide(L)'
;MYQFRPREKIIFRRRCRSGYGTIEGRLVYVFAQDFTVFGGSLSETMALKICKVMDMAMKMGAPCIGLNDSGGARIQEGINALAGYAEIFQRNIMASGVIPQISAILGPCAGGAVYSPALTDFTIMAKGISYMFLTGPKVVKTVTGEDVTQEALGGAEVHSAKSGVAHFAAENGEEALSIIRKLIKIGRASCRERV
;
A
#
# COMPACT_ATOMS: atom_id res chain seq x y z
N MET A 1 -14.64 -8.97 3.03
CA MET A 1 -14.37 -9.64 1.73
C MET A 1 -14.79 -8.67 0.63
N TYR A 2 -13.85 -7.88 0.13
CA TYR A 2 -14.15 -6.81 -0.81
C TYR A 2 -14.32 -7.39 -2.21
N GLN A 3 -15.54 -7.34 -2.76
CA GLN A 3 -15.82 -7.78 -4.12
C GLN A 3 -15.44 -6.67 -5.12
N PHE A 4 -14.22 -6.72 -5.64
CA PHE A 4 -13.96 -6.21 -6.98
C PHE A 4 -14.56 -7.22 -7.96
N ARG A 5 -15.52 -6.82 -8.79
CA ARG A 5 -15.92 -7.62 -9.96
C ARG A 5 -15.06 -7.19 -11.16
N PRO A 6 -13.98 -7.91 -11.48
CA PRO A 6 -13.32 -7.77 -12.77
C PRO A 6 -13.86 -8.86 -13.69
N ARG A 7 -14.27 -8.51 -14.89
CA ARG A 7 -14.18 -9.47 -15.99
C ARG A 7 -12.69 -9.64 -16.27
N GLU A 8 -12.18 -10.87 -15.99
CA GLU A 8 -10.91 -11.50 -16.39
C GLU A 8 -9.86 -11.80 -15.33
N LYS A 9 -9.57 -13.09 -15.30
CA LYS A 9 -8.44 -13.86 -14.71
C LYS A 9 -7.76 -13.31 -13.46
N ILE A 10 -8.33 -13.64 -12.32
CA ILE A 10 -7.64 -13.63 -11.03
C ILE A 10 -6.72 -14.85 -10.98
N ILE A 11 -5.41 -14.63 -11.02
CA ILE A 11 -4.44 -15.68 -10.73
C ILE A 11 -4.41 -15.89 -9.21
N PHE A 12 -5.15 -16.91 -8.76
CA PHE A 12 -5.15 -17.33 -7.36
C PHE A 12 -3.83 -18.02 -7.02
N ARG A 13 -2.89 -17.32 -6.40
CA ARG A 13 -1.86 -17.96 -5.56
C ARG A 13 -1.37 -16.99 -4.47
N ARG A 14 -1.88 -17.24 -3.24
CA ARG A 14 -1.29 -17.04 -1.90
C ARG A 14 -0.64 -15.67 -1.59
N ARG A 15 -1.21 -14.91 -0.64
CA ARG A 15 -0.67 -13.75 0.11
C ARG A 15 -0.81 -12.35 -0.51
N CYS A 16 -0.88 -12.23 -1.79
CA CYS A 16 -1.16 -10.98 -2.47
C CYS A 16 -2.09 -11.25 -3.65
N ARG A 17 -3.19 -10.56 -3.69
CA ARG A 17 -4.06 -10.52 -4.87
C ARG A 17 -3.63 -9.35 -5.72
N SER A 18 -3.50 -9.57 -7.01
CA SER A 18 -3.10 -8.51 -7.93
C SER A 18 -3.82 -8.67 -9.26
N GLY A 19 -4.10 -7.55 -9.92
CA GLY A 19 -4.82 -7.55 -11.18
C GLY A 19 -5.00 -6.14 -11.72
N TYR A 20 -5.82 -6.03 -12.73
CA TYR A 20 -6.26 -4.77 -13.30
C TYR A 20 -7.78 -4.79 -13.49
N GLY A 21 -8.37 -3.62 -13.61
CA GLY A 21 -9.80 -3.45 -13.82
C GLY A 21 -10.09 -2.00 -14.20
N THR A 22 -11.36 -1.62 -14.17
CA THR A 22 -11.77 -0.26 -14.45
C THR A 22 -12.50 0.36 -13.27
N ILE A 23 -12.17 1.60 -12.96
CA ILE A 23 -12.92 2.47 -12.05
C ILE A 23 -13.44 3.65 -12.87
N GLU A 24 -14.76 3.82 -12.92
CA GLU A 24 -15.41 4.86 -13.73
C GLU A 24 -14.94 4.87 -15.19
N GLY A 25 -14.75 3.67 -15.77
CA GLY A 25 -14.25 3.49 -17.13
C GLY A 25 -12.75 3.64 -17.34
N ARG A 26 -11.98 4.01 -16.31
CA ARG A 26 -10.52 4.18 -16.37
C ARG A 26 -9.79 2.92 -15.94
N LEU A 27 -8.82 2.50 -16.73
CA LEU A 27 -7.95 1.37 -16.39
C LEU A 27 -7.14 1.69 -15.13
N VAL A 28 -7.11 0.76 -14.19
CA VAL A 28 -6.30 0.81 -12.98
C VAL A 28 -5.64 -0.53 -12.72
N TYR A 29 -4.48 -0.52 -12.11
CA TYR A 29 -3.79 -1.70 -11.62
C TYR A 29 -3.83 -1.72 -10.10
N VAL A 30 -4.08 -2.91 -9.52
CA VAL A 30 -4.28 -3.05 -8.07
C VAL A 30 -3.49 -4.25 -7.57
N PHE A 31 -2.84 -4.08 -6.42
CA PHE A 31 -2.38 -5.17 -5.59
C PHE A 31 -2.96 -5.02 -4.17
N ALA A 32 -3.27 -6.14 -3.54
CA ALA A 32 -3.81 -6.20 -2.18
C ALA A 32 -3.06 -7.25 -1.38
N GLN A 33 -2.58 -6.86 -0.23
CA GLN A 33 -1.95 -7.75 0.75
C GLN A 33 -3.02 -8.36 1.64
N ASP A 34 -2.74 -9.53 2.20
CA ASP A 34 -3.66 -10.26 3.07
C ASP A 34 -2.92 -10.67 4.36
N PHE A 35 -3.20 -9.97 5.45
CA PHE A 35 -2.57 -10.20 6.75
C PHE A 35 -2.87 -11.58 7.32
N THR A 36 -4.01 -12.19 6.96
CA THR A 36 -4.39 -13.51 7.44
C THR A 36 -3.42 -14.60 6.99
N VAL A 37 -2.62 -14.31 5.94
CA VAL A 37 -1.65 -15.25 5.40
C VAL A 37 -0.24 -14.80 5.80
N PHE A 38 0.32 -15.43 6.84
CA PHE A 38 1.65 -15.17 7.39
C PHE A 38 1.86 -13.69 7.78
N GLY A 39 0.84 -13.05 8.35
CA GLY A 39 0.91 -11.64 8.74
C GLY A 39 1.12 -10.69 7.55
N GLY A 40 0.70 -11.05 6.35
CA GLY A 40 0.92 -10.24 5.15
C GLY A 40 2.39 -10.02 4.80
N SER A 41 3.32 -10.77 5.42
CA SER A 41 4.76 -10.54 5.28
C SER A 41 5.24 -10.73 3.84
N LEU A 42 6.07 -9.81 3.37
CA LEU A 42 6.59 -9.80 2.01
C LEU A 42 7.61 -10.93 1.82
N SER A 43 7.33 -11.81 0.88
CA SER A 43 8.26 -12.80 0.34
C SER A 43 8.81 -12.33 -1.01
N GLU A 44 9.92 -12.89 -1.46
CA GLU A 44 10.46 -12.65 -2.80
C GLU A 44 9.39 -12.83 -3.89
N THR A 45 8.66 -13.95 -3.87
CA THR A 45 7.59 -14.23 -4.83
C THR A 45 6.46 -13.20 -4.80
N MET A 46 6.14 -12.68 -3.61
CA MET A 46 5.12 -11.63 -3.45
C MET A 46 5.65 -10.31 -4.01
N ALA A 47 6.90 -9.97 -3.74
CA ALA A 47 7.55 -8.78 -4.29
C ALA A 47 7.56 -8.80 -5.82
N LEU A 48 7.99 -9.90 -6.45
CA LEU A 48 7.98 -10.06 -7.90
C LEU A 48 6.57 -9.86 -8.50
N LYS A 49 5.55 -10.29 -7.79
CA LYS A 49 4.16 -10.14 -8.20
C LYS A 49 3.69 -8.68 -8.16
N ILE A 50 4.04 -7.95 -7.09
CA ILE A 50 3.76 -6.53 -6.95
C ILE A 50 4.54 -5.75 -8.02
N CYS A 51 5.81 -6.01 -8.18
CA CYS A 51 6.67 -5.40 -9.19
C CYS A 51 6.09 -5.56 -10.60
N LYS A 52 5.63 -6.76 -10.95
CA LYS A 52 4.99 -7.02 -12.24
C LYS A 52 3.76 -6.15 -12.47
N VAL A 53 2.92 -5.96 -11.44
CA VAL A 53 1.74 -5.09 -11.53
C VAL A 53 2.15 -3.63 -11.74
N MET A 54 3.15 -3.16 -11.00
CA MET A 54 3.67 -1.80 -11.14
C MET A 54 4.28 -1.56 -12.52
N ASP A 55 5.07 -2.51 -13.02
CA ASP A 55 5.66 -2.45 -14.36
C ASP A 55 4.57 -2.39 -15.47
N MET A 56 3.49 -3.15 -15.30
CA MET A 56 2.35 -3.11 -16.22
C MET A 56 1.61 -1.78 -16.15
N ALA A 57 1.40 -1.24 -14.95
CA ALA A 57 0.79 0.06 -14.75
C ALA A 57 1.59 1.18 -15.43
N MET A 58 2.92 1.19 -15.25
CA MET A 58 3.81 2.15 -15.92
C MET A 58 3.77 2.03 -17.44
N LYS A 59 3.79 0.81 -17.98
CA LYS A 59 3.70 0.57 -19.45
C LYS A 59 2.40 1.08 -20.05
N MET A 60 1.30 0.97 -19.31
CA MET A 60 -0.02 1.39 -19.76
C MET A 60 -0.34 2.85 -19.42
N GLY A 61 0.50 3.53 -18.66
CA GLY A 61 0.23 4.88 -18.16
C GLY A 61 -0.98 4.95 -17.24
N ALA A 62 -1.27 3.85 -16.53
CA ALA A 62 -2.46 3.72 -15.69
C ALA A 62 -2.13 3.83 -14.20
N PRO A 63 -3.05 4.33 -13.35
CA PRO A 63 -2.84 4.40 -11.92
C PRO A 63 -2.55 3.03 -11.29
N CYS A 64 -1.65 3.01 -10.29
CA CYS A 64 -1.36 1.85 -9.47
C CYS A 64 -1.90 2.05 -8.05
N ILE A 65 -2.70 1.10 -7.57
CA ILE A 65 -3.35 1.15 -6.27
C ILE A 65 -2.80 0.01 -5.41
N GLY A 66 -2.23 0.34 -4.26
CA GLY A 66 -1.83 -0.60 -3.22
C GLY A 66 -2.84 -0.64 -2.08
N LEU A 67 -3.39 -1.82 -1.79
CA LEU A 67 -4.14 -2.07 -0.56
C LEU A 67 -3.21 -2.80 0.40
N ASN A 68 -2.71 -2.07 1.39
CA ASN A 68 -1.58 -2.49 2.21
C ASN A 68 -2.06 -3.00 3.58
N ASP A 69 -1.55 -4.19 3.92
CA ASP A 69 -1.82 -4.88 5.19
C ASP A 69 -0.71 -5.91 5.42
N SER A 70 0.39 -5.50 6.08
CA SER A 70 1.61 -6.29 6.12
C SER A 70 2.46 -6.04 7.35
N GLY A 71 2.90 -7.11 8.00
CA GLY A 71 3.85 -7.08 9.10
C GLY A 71 5.31 -6.79 8.69
N GLY A 72 5.59 -6.51 7.41
CA GLY A 72 6.94 -6.20 6.93
C GLY A 72 7.61 -7.34 6.15
N ALA A 73 8.94 -7.37 6.16
CA ALA A 73 9.72 -8.39 5.47
C ALA A 73 9.54 -9.76 6.13
N ARG A 74 9.46 -10.80 5.31
CA ARG A 74 9.42 -12.18 5.79
C ARG A 74 10.77 -12.61 6.30
N ILE A 75 10.92 -12.69 7.62
CA ILE A 75 12.18 -12.97 8.29
C ILE A 75 12.79 -14.32 7.83
N GLN A 76 11.95 -15.32 7.58
CA GLN A 76 12.38 -16.67 7.14
C GLN A 76 13.05 -16.67 5.75
N GLU A 77 12.82 -15.68 4.92
CA GLU A 77 13.45 -15.53 3.60
C GLU A 77 14.69 -14.63 3.64
N GLY A 78 14.99 -14.03 4.80
CA GLY A 78 16.20 -13.25 5.02
C GLY A 78 16.37 -12.12 4.00
N ILE A 79 17.54 -12.08 3.38
CA ILE A 79 17.92 -11.01 2.44
C ILE A 79 17.04 -10.94 1.18
N ASN A 80 16.46 -12.05 0.75
CA ASN A 80 15.60 -12.07 -0.44
C ASN A 80 14.30 -11.25 -0.23
N ALA A 81 13.75 -11.29 0.99
CA ALA A 81 12.60 -10.46 1.33
C ALA A 81 12.96 -8.96 1.35
N LEU A 82 14.16 -8.61 1.83
CA LEU A 82 14.64 -7.24 1.84
C LEU A 82 14.93 -6.75 0.41
N ALA A 83 15.57 -7.56 -0.43
CA ALA A 83 15.75 -7.28 -1.84
C ALA A 83 14.42 -7.05 -2.55
N GLY A 84 13.39 -7.84 -2.21
CA GLY A 84 12.04 -7.66 -2.72
C GLY A 84 11.44 -6.27 -2.40
N TYR A 85 11.68 -5.75 -1.19
CA TYR A 85 11.29 -4.37 -0.87
C TYR A 85 12.07 -3.34 -1.68
N ALA A 86 13.37 -3.53 -1.86
CA ALA A 86 14.20 -2.62 -2.67
C ALA A 86 13.67 -2.52 -4.12
N GLU A 87 13.27 -3.65 -4.71
CA GLU A 87 12.66 -3.71 -6.04
C GLU A 87 11.33 -2.95 -6.13
N ILE A 88 10.50 -3.01 -5.07
CA ILE A 88 9.25 -2.25 -4.99
C ILE A 88 9.56 -0.76 -4.86
N PHE A 89 10.48 -0.36 -3.97
CA PHE A 89 10.85 1.04 -3.78
C PHE A 89 11.42 1.67 -5.04
N GLN A 90 12.27 0.96 -5.77
CA GLN A 90 12.78 1.42 -7.06
C GLN A 90 11.63 1.75 -8.02
N ARG A 91 10.60 0.90 -8.10
CA ARG A 91 9.43 1.14 -8.95
C ARG A 91 8.57 2.30 -8.47
N ASN A 92 8.42 2.47 -7.15
CA ASN A 92 7.74 3.66 -6.62
C ASN A 92 8.44 4.94 -7.09
N ILE A 93 9.78 4.98 -7.03
CA ILE A 93 10.56 6.15 -7.46
C ILE A 93 10.43 6.36 -8.97
N MET A 94 10.58 5.30 -9.78
CA MET A 94 10.47 5.39 -11.24
C MET A 94 9.06 5.77 -11.71
N ALA A 95 8.03 5.40 -10.97
CA ALA A 95 6.64 5.71 -11.26
C ALA A 95 6.23 7.12 -10.80
N SER A 96 7.02 7.74 -9.91
CA SER A 96 6.74 9.07 -9.37
C SER A 96 6.71 10.12 -10.47
N GLY A 97 5.61 10.87 -10.54
CA GLY A 97 5.36 11.86 -11.61
C GLY A 97 5.04 11.26 -12.99
N VAL A 98 5.03 9.93 -13.13
CA VAL A 98 4.74 9.24 -14.39
C VAL A 98 3.32 8.68 -14.39
N ILE A 99 2.94 7.98 -13.33
CA ILE A 99 1.58 7.46 -13.11
C ILE A 99 1.13 7.78 -11.68
N PRO A 100 -0.16 7.98 -11.44
CA PRO A 100 -0.69 8.12 -10.09
C PRO A 100 -0.49 6.84 -9.27
N GLN A 101 0.08 6.99 -8.08
CA GLN A 101 0.28 5.93 -7.11
C GLN A 101 -0.54 6.21 -5.86
N ILE A 102 -1.45 5.31 -5.50
CA ILE A 102 -2.36 5.48 -4.36
C ILE A 102 -2.20 4.30 -3.42
N SER A 103 -1.91 4.56 -2.17
CA SER A 103 -1.82 3.55 -1.12
C SER A 103 -2.95 3.71 -0.11
N ALA A 104 -3.70 2.64 0.14
CA ALA A 104 -4.61 2.56 1.26
C ALA A 104 -4.06 1.57 2.29
N ILE A 105 -3.97 2.03 3.53
CA ILE A 105 -3.56 1.23 4.67
C ILE A 105 -4.82 0.70 5.34
N LEU A 106 -5.04 -0.58 5.26
CA LEU A 106 -6.27 -1.25 5.72
C LEU A 106 -6.01 -2.23 6.86
N GLY A 107 -4.82 -2.20 7.42
CA GLY A 107 -4.37 -3.00 8.53
C GLY A 107 -3.02 -2.52 9.02
N PRO A 108 -2.29 -3.31 9.81
CA PRO A 108 -0.93 -3.00 10.21
C PRO A 108 0.00 -2.90 9.00
N CYS A 109 0.85 -1.87 8.98
CA CYS A 109 2.01 -1.78 8.10
C CYS A 109 3.25 -1.50 8.95
N ALA A 110 4.14 -2.48 9.05
CA ALA A 110 5.31 -2.41 9.91
C ALA A 110 6.61 -2.63 9.14
N GLY A 111 7.70 -2.06 9.61
CA GLY A 111 9.03 -2.21 9.02
C GLY A 111 9.06 -1.79 7.56
N GLY A 112 9.57 -2.64 6.66
CA GLY A 112 9.65 -2.35 5.21
C GLY A 112 8.33 -2.02 4.53
N ALA A 113 7.19 -2.48 5.08
CA ALA A 113 5.88 -2.21 4.54
C ALA A 113 5.41 -0.75 4.67
N VAL A 114 6.08 0.05 5.48
CA VAL A 114 5.77 1.48 5.67
C VAL A 114 6.33 2.35 4.56
N TYR A 115 7.51 1.99 4.04
CA TYR A 115 8.24 2.85 3.11
C TYR A 115 7.54 2.97 1.75
N SER A 116 7.07 1.85 1.18
CA SER A 116 6.40 1.89 -0.12
C SER A 116 5.17 2.80 -0.14
N PRO A 117 4.22 2.71 0.82
CA PRO A 117 3.11 3.64 0.90
C PRO A 117 3.53 5.11 1.05
N ALA A 118 4.57 5.37 1.85
CA ALA A 118 5.07 6.74 2.06
C ALA A 118 5.75 7.33 0.80
N LEU A 119 6.15 6.50 -0.17
CA LEU A 119 6.71 6.91 -1.45
C LEU A 119 5.64 7.13 -2.52
N THR A 120 4.37 6.86 -2.24
CA THR A 120 3.26 7.05 -3.19
C THR A 120 2.68 8.46 -3.13
N ASP A 121 1.95 8.87 -4.17
CA ASP A 121 1.40 10.23 -4.25
C ASP A 121 0.31 10.50 -3.21
N PHE A 122 -0.49 9.46 -2.89
CA PHE A 122 -1.55 9.57 -1.88
C PHE A 122 -1.53 8.37 -0.95
N THR A 123 -1.52 8.66 0.35
CA THR A 123 -1.66 7.66 1.41
C THR A 123 -2.96 7.91 2.16
N ILE A 124 -3.80 6.87 2.22
CA ILE A 124 -5.09 6.87 2.89
C ILE A 124 -5.02 5.89 4.05
N MET A 125 -5.40 6.30 5.24
CA MET A 125 -5.42 5.43 6.42
C MET A 125 -6.83 5.30 7.00
N ALA A 126 -7.24 4.08 7.33
CA ALA A 126 -8.53 3.82 7.99
C ALA A 126 -8.36 3.85 9.51
N LYS A 127 -9.12 4.69 10.21
CA LYS A 127 -9.05 4.85 11.66
C LYS A 127 -9.31 3.54 12.41
N GLY A 128 -8.61 3.33 13.50
CA GLY A 128 -8.81 2.21 14.41
C GLY A 128 -8.37 0.83 13.91
N ILE A 129 -8.00 0.71 12.63
CA ILE A 129 -7.55 -0.56 12.03
C ILE A 129 -6.19 -0.44 11.34
N SER A 130 -5.80 0.75 10.89
CA SER A 130 -4.56 0.97 10.16
C SER A 130 -3.48 1.57 11.05
N TYR A 131 -2.29 1.03 10.93
CA TYR A 131 -1.12 1.48 11.67
C TYR A 131 0.09 1.50 10.75
N MET A 132 0.88 2.57 10.83
CA MET A 132 2.16 2.70 10.13
C MET A 132 3.26 3.01 11.14
N PHE A 133 4.22 2.11 11.31
CA PHE A 133 5.39 2.33 12.16
C PHE A 133 6.56 1.46 11.73
N LEU A 134 7.77 1.94 11.93
CA LEU A 134 8.98 1.17 11.63
C LEU A 134 9.13 -0.02 12.57
N THR A 135 8.89 0.20 13.85
CA THR A 135 8.90 -0.83 14.89
C THR A 135 7.66 -0.71 15.75
N GLY A 136 7.10 -1.85 16.15
CA GLY A 136 5.89 -1.87 16.97
C GLY A 136 6.14 -1.47 18.43
N PRO A 137 5.06 -1.23 19.23
CA PRO A 137 5.14 -0.77 20.62
C PRO A 137 6.04 -1.62 21.53
N LYS A 138 6.07 -2.94 21.29
CA LYS A 138 6.93 -3.85 22.11
C LYS A 138 8.41 -3.55 21.94
N VAL A 139 8.85 -3.23 20.72
CA VAL A 139 10.25 -2.89 20.45
C VAL A 139 10.58 -1.52 21.01
N VAL A 140 9.68 -0.55 20.86
CA VAL A 140 9.81 0.79 21.48
C VAL A 140 10.01 0.65 22.98
N LYS A 141 9.13 -0.10 23.66
CA LYS A 141 9.24 -0.34 25.11
C LYS A 141 10.57 -0.98 25.51
N THR A 142 11.05 -1.93 24.72
CA THR A 142 12.32 -2.62 25.03
C THR A 142 13.53 -1.70 24.86
N VAL A 143 13.52 -0.81 23.87
CA VAL A 143 14.67 0.04 23.52
C VAL A 143 14.66 1.35 24.27
N THR A 144 13.51 2.02 24.36
CA THR A 144 13.38 3.36 24.97
C THR A 144 12.78 3.37 26.36
N GLY A 145 12.16 2.25 26.79
CA GLY A 145 11.42 2.16 28.05
C GLY A 145 10.03 2.80 28.00
N GLU A 146 9.64 3.39 26.88
CA GLU A 146 8.34 4.07 26.73
C GLU A 146 7.21 3.07 26.49
N ASP A 147 6.09 3.29 27.18
CA ASP A 147 4.86 2.50 26.99
C ASP A 147 3.91 3.27 26.07
N VAL A 148 3.80 2.84 24.81
CA VAL A 148 2.99 3.50 23.79
C VAL A 148 1.98 2.52 23.21
N THR A 149 0.79 3.01 22.87
CA THR A 149 -0.21 2.21 22.13
C THR A 149 0.09 2.23 20.63
N GLN A 150 -0.45 1.27 19.89
CA GLN A 150 -0.32 1.26 18.42
C GLN A 150 -0.91 2.53 17.79
N GLU A 151 -2.04 2.99 18.30
CA GLU A 151 -2.71 4.20 17.81
C GLU A 151 -1.87 5.46 18.06
N ALA A 152 -1.30 5.60 19.27
CA ALA A 152 -0.45 6.74 19.61
C ALA A 152 0.89 6.73 18.87
N LEU A 153 1.40 5.53 18.51
CA LEU A 153 2.67 5.38 17.79
C LEU A 153 2.51 5.64 16.28
N GLY A 154 1.45 5.14 15.67
CA GLY A 154 1.33 5.18 14.23
C GLY A 154 -0.09 5.00 13.69
N GLY A 155 -1.10 5.46 14.41
CA GLY A 155 -2.49 5.45 13.96
C GLY A 155 -2.78 6.51 12.92
N ALA A 156 -3.97 6.41 12.31
CA ALA A 156 -4.39 7.30 11.23
C ALA A 156 -4.39 8.78 11.62
N GLU A 157 -4.79 9.11 12.85
CA GLU A 157 -4.81 10.50 13.34
C GLU A 157 -3.40 11.06 13.53
N VAL A 158 -2.46 10.24 14.00
CA VAL A 158 -1.06 10.66 14.17
C VAL A 158 -0.45 11.00 12.82
N HIS A 159 -0.69 10.16 11.81
CA HIS A 159 -0.11 10.36 10.48
C HIS A 159 -0.82 11.43 9.66
N SER A 160 -2.08 11.73 9.91
CA SER A 160 -2.78 12.83 9.23
C SER A 160 -2.56 14.19 9.90
N ALA A 161 -2.48 14.24 11.25
CA ALA A 161 -2.42 15.51 11.97
C ALA A 161 -0.99 15.93 12.38
N LYS A 162 -0.08 14.97 12.66
CA LYS A 162 1.25 15.26 13.18
C LYS A 162 2.36 15.05 12.16
N SER A 163 2.45 13.88 11.54
CA SER A 163 3.54 13.57 10.62
C SER A 163 3.27 14.01 9.17
N GLY A 164 1.99 14.16 8.78
CA GLY A 164 1.61 14.52 7.42
C GLY A 164 1.80 13.40 6.39
N VAL A 165 2.14 12.19 6.79
CA VAL A 165 2.34 11.04 5.88
C VAL A 165 1.01 10.58 5.30
N ALA A 166 -0.06 10.57 6.10
CA ALA A 166 -1.39 10.24 5.61
C ALA A 166 -2.10 11.50 5.09
N HIS A 167 -2.41 11.50 3.81
CA HIS A 167 -3.14 12.59 3.16
C HIS A 167 -4.64 12.58 3.52
N PHE A 168 -5.18 11.39 3.78
CA PHE A 168 -6.59 11.20 4.15
C PHE A 168 -6.71 10.20 5.29
N ALA A 169 -7.51 10.57 6.30
CA ALA A 169 -7.98 9.66 7.35
C ALA A 169 -9.43 9.29 7.04
N ALA A 170 -9.69 8.02 6.80
CA ALA A 170 -11.02 7.46 6.56
C ALA A 170 -11.56 6.84 7.84
N GLU A 171 -12.87 6.91 8.05
CA GLU A 171 -13.50 6.31 9.24
C GLU A 171 -13.46 4.77 9.24
N ASN A 172 -13.42 4.18 8.04
CA ASN A 172 -13.33 2.73 7.85
C ASN A 172 -12.76 2.37 6.47
N GLY A 173 -12.60 1.06 6.22
CA GLY A 173 -12.05 0.58 4.94
C GLY A 173 -12.95 0.86 3.73
N GLU A 174 -14.26 0.92 3.91
CA GLU A 174 -15.19 1.22 2.80
C GLU A 174 -15.06 2.69 2.37
N GLU A 175 -14.93 3.59 3.33
CA GLU A 175 -14.67 4.99 3.04
C GLU A 175 -13.30 5.19 2.38
N ALA A 176 -12.26 4.49 2.83
CA ALA A 176 -10.96 4.51 2.18
C ALA A 176 -11.07 4.12 0.69
N LEU A 177 -11.81 3.07 0.36
CA LEU A 177 -12.08 2.68 -1.03
C LEU A 177 -12.90 3.72 -1.79
N SER A 178 -13.84 4.40 -1.12
CA SER A 178 -14.60 5.50 -1.72
C SER A 178 -13.70 6.68 -2.06
N ILE A 179 -12.75 7.04 -1.19
CA ILE A 179 -11.75 8.09 -1.44
C ILE A 179 -10.89 7.73 -2.65
N ILE A 180 -10.41 6.47 -2.75
CA ILE A 180 -9.65 6.01 -3.93
C ILE A 180 -10.46 6.24 -5.22
N ARG A 181 -11.74 5.84 -5.23
CA ARG A 181 -12.60 6.03 -6.41
C ARG A 181 -12.78 7.50 -6.77
N LYS A 182 -12.92 8.37 -5.77
CA LYS A 182 -12.99 9.83 -5.98
C LYS A 182 -11.69 10.37 -6.58
N LEU A 183 -10.52 9.96 -6.06
CA LEU A 183 -9.22 10.38 -6.58
C LEU A 183 -9.03 9.95 -8.05
N ILE A 184 -9.40 8.72 -8.39
CA ILE A 184 -9.34 8.24 -9.78
C ILE A 184 -10.30 9.01 -10.69
N LYS A 185 -11.47 9.45 -10.18
CA LYS A 185 -12.45 10.22 -10.93
C LYS A 185 -11.98 11.65 -11.23
N ILE A 186 -11.33 12.32 -10.25
CA ILE A 186 -10.94 13.74 -10.33
C ILE A 186 -9.95 13.99 -11.46
N GLY A 187 -9.13 13.03 -11.87
CA GLY A 187 -8.20 13.47 -12.71
C GLY A 187 -7.38 12.70 -13.67
N ARG A 188 -7.15 13.31 -14.72
CA ARG A 188 -5.97 13.28 -15.55
C ARG A 188 -4.78 13.88 -14.78
N ALA A 189 -4.32 13.22 -13.74
CA ALA A 189 -3.16 13.64 -12.98
C ALA A 189 -1.88 13.02 -13.56
N SER A 190 -1.77 12.90 -14.87
CA SER A 190 -0.47 12.60 -15.48
C SER A 190 0.08 13.88 -16.11
N CYS A 191 1.34 14.18 -15.83
CA CYS A 191 2.07 15.27 -16.47
C CYS A 191 2.13 15.15 -18.02
N ARG A 192 1.71 14.03 -18.59
CA ARG A 192 1.63 13.80 -20.04
C ARG A 192 0.52 14.54 -20.76
N GLU A 193 -0.42 15.15 -20.06
CA GLU A 193 -1.56 15.84 -20.68
C GLU A 193 -1.42 17.37 -20.67
N ARG A 194 -0.24 17.88 -20.36
CA ARG A 194 0.08 19.32 -20.46
C ARG A 194 1.06 19.64 -21.58
N VAL A 195 0.92 18.98 -22.70
CA VAL A 195 1.57 19.43 -23.94
C VAL A 195 0.51 19.54 -25.02
#